data_dce86e9c5c21ac430239d9fad803abe2
#
_entry.id   dce86e9c5c21ac430239d9fad803abe2
#
_cell.length_a   1.000
_cell.length_b   1.000
_cell.length_c   1.000
_cell.angle_alpha   90.00
_cell.angle_beta   90.00
_cell.angle_gamma   90.00
#
_symmetry.space_group_name_H-M   'P 1'
#
loop_
_entity.id
_entity.type
_entity.pdbx_description
1 polymer ?
#
loop_
_entity_poly.entity_id
_entity_poly.type
_entity_poly.pdbx_seq_one_letter_code
_entity_poly.pdbx_strand_id
1 'polypeptide(L)'
;MARFITGEDMTEIYAVGSSLVNPAIGAEGDVDTAAVLLKTARGVVVQISNSRRATYGYDQRIEVHGSLGMIRAGNQHESAVEFAGKQGFLTDPVQNFFLERYADAYRIEMEHFVTALQKGQLPSPSGHDGLMAQKLADAATRSAQTGQSVRL
;
A
#
# COMPACT_ATOMS: atom_id res chain seq x y z
N MET A 1 1.69 -0.69 6.02
CA MET A 1 0.61 -1.70 5.82
C MET A 1 1.12 -3.13 6.02
N ALA A 2 2.17 -3.62 5.32
CA ALA A 2 2.68 -5.00 5.49
C ALA A 2 2.95 -5.38 6.96
N ARG A 3 3.75 -4.58 7.67
CA ARG A 3 4.02 -4.77 9.12
C ARG A 3 2.74 -4.81 9.98
N PHE A 4 1.79 -3.93 9.69
CA PHE A 4 0.52 -3.86 10.40
C PHE A 4 -0.29 -5.16 10.25
N ILE A 5 -0.40 -5.68 9.03
CA ILE A 5 -1.19 -6.89 8.75
C ILE A 5 -0.51 -8.15 9.30
N THR A 6 0.81 -8.27 9.15
CA THR A 6 1.56 -9.46 9.59
C THR A 6 1.86 -9.45 11.09
N GLY A 7 1.85 -8.29 11.72
CA GLY A 7 2.28 -8.10 13.11
C GLY A 7 3.79 -8.30 13.31
N GLU A 8 4.59 -8.26 12.23
CA GLU A 8 6.02 -8.55 12.24
C GLU A 8 6.82 -7.56 11.41
N ASP A 9 8.12 -7.45 11.73
CA ASP A 9 9.08 -6.77 10.87
C ASP A 9 9.48 -7.66 9.68
N MET A 10 9.78 -7.00 8.56
CA MET A 10 10.29 -7.67 7.38
C MET A 10 11.80 -7.89 7.54
N THR A 11 12.28 -9.06 7.16
CA THR A 11 13.70 -9.46 7.27
C THR A 11 14.40 -9.54 5.92
N GLU A 12 13.63 -9.62 4.84
CA GLU A 12 14.17 -9.71 3.47
C GLU A 12 13.25 -8.97 2.51
N ILE A 13 13.84 -8.30 1.54
CA ILE A 13 13.13 -7.56 0.50
C ILE A 13 13.80 -7.77 -0.85
N TYR A 14 12.97 -7.96 -1.90
CA TYR A 14 13.36 -7.91 -3.30
C TYR A 14 12.44 -6.99 -4.06
N ALA A 15 13.00 -6.10 -4.87
CA ALA A 15 12.24 -5.12 -5.62
C ALA A 15 12.74 -5.00 -7.06
N VAL A 16 11.80 -4.76 -7.96
CA VAL A 16 12.06 -4.35 -9.35
C VAL A 16 11.19 -3.15 -9.68
N GLY A 17 11.68 -2.28 -10.53
CA GLY A 17 10.95 -1.10 -10.96
C GLY A 17 11.33 -0.65 -12.35
N SER A 18 10.45 0.10 -12.98
CA SER A 18 10.63 0.68 -14.31
C SER A 18 9.89 2.01 -14.42
N SER A 19 10.28 2.83 -15.38
CA SER A 19 9.61 4.09 -15.71
C SER A 19 8.83 3.91 -17.01
N LEU A 20 7.61 3.37 -16.91
CA LEU A 20 6.75 2.99 -18.04
C LEU A 20 5.65 4.02 -18.33
N VAL A 21 5.30 4.84 -17.34
CA VAL A 21 4.23 5.83 -17.41
C VAL A 21 4.76 7.17 -17.90
N ASN A 22 5.87 7.62 -17.34
CA ASN A 22 6.52 8.88 -17.68
C ASN A 22 8.05 8.73 -17.69
N PRO A 23 8.69 8.76 -18.87
CA PRO A 23 10.15 8.64 -19.00
C PRO A 23 10.95 9.70 -18.21
N ALA A 24 10.35 10.88 -17.95
CA ALA A 24 11.01 11.91 -17.16
C ALA A 24 11.29 11.48 -15.73
N ILE A 25 10.47 10.59 -15.15
CA ILE A 25 10.71 10.00 -13.82
C ILE A 25 11.98 9.15 -13.85
N GLY A 26 12.16 8.35 -14.89
CA GLY A 26 13.38 7.57 -15.09
C GLY A 26 14.63 8.42 -15.28
N ALA A 27 14.52 9.56 -15.94
CA ALA A 27 15.63 10.51 -16.10
C ALA A 27 16.13 11.08 -14.76
N GLU A 28 15.24 11.19 -13.78
CA GLU A 28 15.59 11.58 -12.39
C GLU A 28 16.03 10.39 -11.51
N GLY A 29 16.19 9.19 -12.09
CA GLY A 29 16.65 8.00 -11.36
C GLY A 29 15.57 7.33 -10.51
N ASP A 30 14.29 7.63 -10.76
CA ASP A 30 13.15 7.05 -10.03
C ASP A 30 12.31 6.12 -10.93
N VAL A 31 11.34 5.43 -10.35
CA VAL A 31 10.45 4.50 -11.04
C VAL A 31 8.99 4.91 -10.83
N ASP A 32 8.13 4.64 -11.81
CA ASP A 32 6.69 4.87 -11.72
C ASP A 32 5.87 3.58 -11.67
N THR A 33 6.52 2.46 -11.87
CA THR A 33 5.94 1.12 -11.82
C THR A 33 6.89 0.22 -11.05
N ALA A 34 6.41 -0.42 -9.99
CA ALA A 34 7.24 -1.25 -9.12
C ALA A 34 6.51 -2.51 -8.64
N ALA A 35 7.28 -3.57 -8.43
CA ALA A 35 6.86 -4.77 -7.72
C ALA A 35 7.86 -5.09 -6.62
N VAL A 36 7.36 -5.40 -5.42
CA VAL A 36 8.17 -5.66 -4.24
C VAL A 36 7.70 -6.95 -3.57
N LEU A 37 8.64 -7.82 -3.24
CA LEU A 37 8.45 -9.02 -2.42
C LEU A 37 9.12 -8.81 -1.06
N LEU A 38 8.39 -9.10 0.00
CA LEU A 38 8.87 -9.00 1.38
C LEU A 38 8.70 -10.34 2.07
N LYS A 39 9.56 -10.61 3.04
CA LYS A 39 9.47 -11.82 3.86
C LYS A 39 9.73 -11.49 5.33
N THR A 40 8.96 -12.10 6.22
CA THR A 40 9.18 -12.01 7.68
C THR A 40 10.08 -13.13 8.19
N ALA A 41 10.53 -13.03 9.44
CA ALA A 41 11.32 -14.08 10.08
C ALA A 41 10.57 -15.43 10.16
N ARG A 42 9.24 -15.41 10.33
CA ARG A 42 8.40 -16.62 10.33
C ARG A 42 8.09 -17.15 8.94
N GLY A 43 8.54 -16.48 7.88
CA GLY A 43 8.35 -16.90 6.50
C GLY A 43 7.06 -16.40 5.85
N VAL A 44 6.34 -15.46 6.45
CA VAL A 44 5.19 -14.81 5.79
C VAL A 44 5.70 -14.01 4.59
N VAL A 45 5.06 -14.21 3.45
CA VAL A 45 5.38 -13.53 2.19
C VAL A 45 4.36 -12.45 1.92
N VAL A 46 4.85 -11.26 1.55
CA VAL A 46 4.03 -10.12 1.15
C VAL A 46 4.47 -9.66 -0.23
N GLN A 47 3.51 -9.41 -1.10
CA GLN A 47 3.73 -8.80 -2.42
C GLN A 47 3.08 -7.42 -2.45
N ILE A 48 3.79 -6.44 -2.97
CA ILE A 48 3.28 -5.09 -3.23
C ILE A 48 3.50 -4.78 -4.71
N SER A 49 2.48 -4.28 -5.39
CA SER A 49 2.62 -3.74 -6.73
C SER A 49 2.11 -2.31 -6.76
N ASN A 50 2.85 -1.43 -7.40
CA ASN A 50 2.56 -0.01 -7.50
C ASN A 50 2.64 0.46 -8.95
N SER A 51 1.71 1.34 -9.34
CA SER A 51 1.81 2.11 -10.56
C SER A 51 1.32 3.53 -10.32
N ARG A 52 1.96 4.52 -10.92
CA ARG A 52 1.48 5.90 -10.87
C ARG A 52 0.27 6.16 -11.77
N ARG A 53 -0.17 5.17 -12.53
CA ARG A 53 -1.33 5.30 -13.41
C ARG A 53 -2.30 4.14 -13.20
N ALA A 54 -3.51 4.49 -12.76
CA ALA A 54 -4.70 3.65 -12.86
C ALA A 54 -5.78 4.47 -13.59
N THR A 55 -6.11 4.09 -14.82
CA THR A 55 -7.00 4.90 -15.70
C THR A 55 -8.45 4.86 -15.27
N TYR A 56 -8.80 3.94 -14.38
CA TYR A 56 -10.16 3.70 -13.88
C TYR A 56 -10.42 4.32 -12.49
N GLY A 57 -9.48 5.06 -11.93
CA GLY A 57 -9.61 5.70 -10.63
C GLY A 57 -8.43 5.39 -9.69
N TYR A 58 -8.56 5.76 -8.42
CA TYR A 58 -7.53 5.55 -7.41
C TYR A 58 -7.55 4.10 -6.91
N ASP A 59 -6.69 3.26 -7.48
CA ASP A 59 -6.62 1.83 -7.16
C ASP A 59 -5.82 1.57 -5.88
N GLN A 60 -6.50 1.08 -4.86
CA GLN A 60 -5.89 0.58 -3.63
C GLN A 60 -6.62 -0.66 -3.12
N ARG A 61 -6.02 -1.80 -3.30
CA ARG A 61 -6.57 -3.10 -2.91
C ARG A 61 -5.62 -3.84 -1.99
N ILE A 62 -6.18 -4.60 -1.06
CA ILE A 62 -5.43 -5.47 -0.15
C ILE A 62 -6.11 -6.83 -0.13
N GLU A 63 -5.31 -7.88 -0.20
CA GLU A 63 -5.78 -9.25 -0.04
C GLU A 63 -4.85 -9.99 0.92
N VAL A 64 -5.43 -10.72 1.86
CA VAL A 64 -4.70 -11.48 2.89
C VAL A 64 -5.23 -12.90 2.95
N HIS A 65 -4.37 -13.86 2.70
CA HIS A 65 -4.66 -15.29 2.84
C HIS A 65 -4.17 -15.80 4.19
N GLY A 66 -5.06 -16.32 5.00
CA GLY A 66 -4.76 -16.93 6.28
C GLY A 66 -5.24 -18.38 6.35
N SER A 67 -4.87 -19.11 7.41
CA SER A 67 -5.25 -20.51 7.59
C SER A 67 -6.75 -20.74 7.76
N LEU A 68 -7.50 -19.74 8.17
CA LEU A 68 -8.95 -19.82 8.39
C LEU A 68 -9.77 -19.19 7.25
N GLY A 69 -9.11 -18.61 6.25
CA GLY A 69 -9.81 -17.96 5.14
C GLY A 69 -9.01 -16.80 4.53
N MET A 70 -9.69 -16.03 3.70
CA MET A 70 -9.14 -14.88 3.00
C MET A 70 -9.94 -13.62 3.31
N ILE A 71 -9.25 -12.50 3.47
CA ILE A 71 -9.85 -11.17 3.62
C ILE A 71 -9.40 -10.31 2.43
N ARG A 72 -10.33 -9.58 1.83
CA ARG A 72 -10.05 -8.64 0.75
C ARG A 72 -10.70 -7.28 1.03
N ALA A 73 -9.93 -6.22 0.89
CA ALA A 73 -10.42 -4.85 0.77
C ALA A 73 -10.29 -4.43 -0.69
N GLY A 74 -11.41 -4.15 -1.36
CA GLY A 74 -11.48 -3.69 -2.74
C GLY A 74 -11.36 -2.16 -2.85
N ASN A 75 -11.47 -1.66 -4.09
CA ASN A 75 -11.56 -0.24 -4.35
C ASN A 75 -12.87 0.34 -3.82
N GLN A 76 -12.83 1.62 -3.46
CA GLN A 76 -14.04 2.37 -3.11
C GLN A 76 -14.60 3.04 -4.36
N HIS A 77 -15.88 2.82 -4.61
CA HIS A 77 -16.64 3.45 -5.69
C HIS A 77 -17.27 4.76 -5.20
N GLU A 78 -17.66 5.62 -6.12
CA GLU A 78 -18.34 6.88 -5.83
C GLU A 78 -19.68 6.65 -5.13
N SER A 79 -20.38 5.56 -5.48
CA SER A 79 -21.56 5.09 -4.77
C SER A 79 -21.64 3.55 -4.74
N ALA A 80 -22.60 3.02 -4.00
CA ALA A 80 -22.92 1.57 -3.96
C ALA A 80 -23.96 1.18 -5.04
N VAL A 81 -24.27 2.06 -6.00
CA VAL A 81 -25.26 1.78 -7.04
C VAL A 81 -24.68 0.81 -8.07
N GLU A 82 -25.46 -0.19 -8.40
CA GLU A 82 -25.18 -1.20 -9.41
C GLU A 82 -26.36 -1.28 -10.40
N PHE A 83 -26.07 -1.22 -11.69
CA PHE A 83 -27.03 -1.42 -12.74
C PHE A 83 -26.86 -2.81 -13.34
N ALA A 84 -27.92 -3.63 -13.31
CA ALA A 84 -27.96 -4.94 -13.93
C ALA A 84 -28.77 -4.90 -15.23
N GLY A 85 -28.13 -5.14 -16.36
CA GLY A 85 -28.72 -5.11 -17.69
C GLY A 85 -28.29 -6.30 -18.55
N LYS A 86 -28.71 -6.31 -19.83
CA LYS A 86 -28.37 -7.39 -20.77
C LYS A 86 -26.85 -7.58 -20.98
N GLN A 87 -26.05 -6.56 -20.69
CA GLN A 87 -24.59 -6.58 -20.84
C GLN A 87 -23.86 -7.00 -19.56
N GLY A 88 -24.60 -7.31 -18.50
CA GLY A 88 -24.07 -7.67 -17.19
C GLY A 88 -24.28 -6.58 -16.15
N PHE A 89 -23.37 -6.51 -15.18
CA PHE A 89 -23.41 -5.55 -14.09
C PHE A 89 -22.48 -4.38 -14.38
N LEU A 90 -22.97 -3.16 -14.14
CA LEU A 90 -22.18 -1.93 -14.18
C LEU A 90 -22.25 -1.26 -12.81
N THR A 91 -21.12 -0.85 -12.30
CA THR A 91 -21.00 -0.10 -11.04
C THR A 91 -20.57 1.32 -11.33
N ASP A 92 -20.80 2.23 -10.40
CA ASP A 92 -20.23 3.57 -10.47
C ASP A 92 -18.69 3.50 -10.52
N PRO A 93 -18.04 4.54 -11.06
CA PRO A 93 -16.59 4.61 -11.11
C PRO A 93 -15.93 4.47 -9.73
N VAL A 94 -14.70 3.99 -9.72
CA VAL A 94 -13.84 4.06 -8.54
C VAL A 94 -13.53 5.52 -8.24
N GLN A 95 -13.51 5.91 -6.96
CA GLN A 95 -13.11 7.25 -6.53
C GLN A 95 -11.82 7.68 -7.25
N ASN A 96 -11.79 8.89 -7.77
CA ASN A 96 -10.74 9.28 -8.71
C ASN A 96 -9.41 9.64 -8.05
N PHE A 97 -9.42 10.17 -6.83
CA PHE A 97 -8.23 10.76 -6.24
C PHE A 97 -8.04 10.39 -4.77
N PHE A 98 -6.80 10.50 -4.28
CA PHE A 98 -6.46 10.09 -2.92
C PHE A 98 -7.17 10.92 -1.83
N LEU A 99 -7.47 12.18 -2.09
CA LEU A 99 -8.17 13.03 -1.11
C LEU A 99 -9.57 12.50 -0.80
N GLU A 100 -10.29 12.00 -1.82
CA GLU A 100 -11.59 11.36 -1.64
C GLU A 100 -11.44 10.01 -0.96
N ARG A 101 -10.52 9.20 -1.49
CA ARG A 101 -10.28 7.83 -1.00
C ARG A 101 -9.84 7.78 0.45
N TYR A 102 -9.06 8.75 0.92
CA TYR A 102 -8.50 8.79 2.27
C TYR A 102 -9.15 9.81 3.20
N ALA A 103 -10.26 10.44 2.83
CA ALA A 103 -10.92 11.46 3.65
C ALA A 103 -11.16 10.98 5.09
N ASP A 104 -11.74 9.79 5.24
CA ASP A 104 -11.95 9.16 6.55
C ASP A 104 -10.64 8.76 7.24
N ALA A 105 -9.65 8.28 6.49
CA ALA A 105 -8.37 7.90 7.05
C ALA A 105 -7.65 9.09 7.71
N TYR A 106 -7.62 10.24 7.04
CA TYR A 106 -7.04 11.48 7.60
C TYR A 106 -7.80 11.97 8.83
N ARG A 107 -9.13 11.91 8.81
CA ARG A 107 -9.94 12.28 9.96
C ARG A 107 -9.67 11.35 11.16
N ILE A 108 -9.70 10.05 10.95
CA ILE A 108 -9.48 9.02 11.98
C ILE A 108 -8.05 9.11 12.54
N GLU A 109 -7.04 9.36 11.70
CA GLU A 109 -5.66 9.56 12.13
C GLU A 109 -5.55 10.73 13.10
N MET A 110 -6.15 11.88 12.76
CA MET A 110 -6.15 13.06 13.61
C MET A 110 -6.91 12.83 14.92
N GLU A 111 -8.08 12.18 14.88
CA GLU A 111 -8.85 11.83 16.08
C GLU A 111 -8.06 10.90 17.01
N HIS A 112 -7.37 9.90 16.45
CA HIS A 112 -6.52 9.00 17.23
C HIS A 112 -5.36 9.75 17.89
N PHE A 113 -4.69 10.62 17.16
CA PHE A 113 -3.57 11.40 17.66
C PHE A 113 -4.01 12.30 18.83
N VAL A 114 -5.07 13.08 18.64
CA VAL A 114 -5.62 13.97 19.69
C VAL A 114 -6.06 13.17 20.92
N THR A 115 -6.75 12.04 20.71
CA THR A 115 -7.19 11.17 21.79
C THR A 115 -6.02 10.58 22.58
N ALA A 116 -4.95 10.16 21.90
CA ALA A 116 -3.75 9.64 22.55
C ALA A 116 -3.10 10.73 23.44
N LEU A 117 -2.98 11.96 22.95
CA LEU A 117 -2.44 13.09 23.71
C LEU A 117 -3.30 13.40 24.95
N GLN A 118 -4.63 13.46 24.81
CA GLN A 118 -5.54 13.70 25.91
C GLN A 118 -5.46 12.65 27.01
N LYS A 119 -5.17 11.39 26.64
CA LYS A 119 -5.03 10.26 27.56
C LYS A 119 -3.59 10.06 28.08
N GLY A 120 -2.63 10.88 27.66
CA GLY A 120 -1.21 10.69 27.99
C GLY A 120 -0.64 9.37 27.43
N GLN A 121 -1.19 8.86 26.32
CA GLN A 121 -0.76 7.64 25.67
C GLN A 121 0.10 7.96 24.45
N LEU A 122 0.98 7.02 24.07
CA LEU A 122 1.71 7.12 22.81
C LEU A 122 0.77 6.91 21.63
N PRO A 123 0.86 7.71 20.56
CA PRO A 123 0.07 7.49 19.35
C PRO A 123 0.51 6.20 18.63
N SER A 124 -0.44 5.57 17.95
CA SER A 124 -0.19 4.42 17.07
C SER A 124 -0.91 4.66 15.73
N PRO A 125 -0.20 4.56 14.58
CA PRO A 125 1.23 4.21 14.43
C PRO A 125 2.16 5.26 15.06
N SER A 126 3.36 4.81 15.43
CA SER A 126 4.37 5.62 16.12
C SER A 126 5.45 6.13 15.15
N GLY A 127 6.34 7.01 15.61
CA GLY A 127 7.53 7.40 14.85
C GLY A 127 8.45 6.22 14.52
N HIS A 128 8.48 5.16 15.36
CA HIS A 128 9.20 3.93 15.03
C HIS A 128 8.59 3.23 13.81
N ASP A 129 7.26 3.21 13.68
CA ASP A 129 6.60 2.61 12.52
C ASP A 129 6.92 3.37 11.23
N GLY A 130 6.99 4.70 11.30
CA GLY A 130 7.46 5.54 10.21
C GLY A 130 8.91 5.24 9.81
N LEU A 131 9.82 5.14 10.80
CA LEU A 131 11.22 4.78 10.56
C LEU A 131 11.35 3.40 9.89
N MET A 132 10.57 2.42 10.32
CA MET A 132 10.59 1.09 9.71
C MET A 132 10.06 1.09 8.28
N ALA A 133 9.04 1.91 7.98
CA ALA A 133 8.57 2.09 6.61
C ALA A 133 9.65 2.70 5.71
N GLN A 134 10.38 3.71 6.20
CA GLN A 134 11.51 4.33 5.47
C GLN A 134 12.64 3.33 5.22
N LYS A 135 13.03 2.55 6.23
CA LYS A 135 14.06 1.49 6.07
C LYS A 135 13.68 0.47 5.00
N LEU A 136 12.40 0.11 4.93
CA LEU A 136 11.91 -0.80 3.88
C LEU A 136 11.98 -0.15 2.49
N ALA A 137 11.62 1.13 2.37
CA ALA A 137 11.72 1.86 1.11
C ALA A 137 13.17 1.97 0.62
N ASP A 138 14.11 2.31 1.51
CA ASP A 138 15.54 2.39 1.20
C ASP A 138 16.11 1.02 0.77
N ALA A 139 15.68 -0.06 1.43
CA ALA A 139 16.08 -1.42 1.07
C ALA A 139 15.47 -1.86 -0.27
N ALA A 140 14.24 -1.48 -0.57
CA ALA A 140 13.60 -1.72 -1.87
C ALA A 140 14.36 -1.00 -2.99
N THR A 141 14.69 0.25 -2.79
CA THR A 141 15.49 1.04 -3.74
C THR A 141 16.84 0.39 -4.01
N ARG A 142 17.55 -0.01 -2.96
CA ARG A 142 18.84 -0.72 -3.09
C ARG A 142 18.68 -2.06 -3.82
N SER A 143 17.61 -2.82 -3.53
CA SER A 143 17.32 -4.07 -4.23
C SER A 143 17.07 -3.85 -5.73
N ALA A 144 16.25 -2.85 -6.08
CA ALA A 144 15.97 -2.52 -7.47
C ALA A 144 17.24 -2.09 -8.26
N GLN A 145 18.14 -1.34 -7.59
CA GLN A 145 19.39 -0.88 -8.19
C GLN A 145 20.41 -2.02 -8.39
N THR A 146 20.46 -2.98 -7.47
CA THR A 146 21.45 -4.08 -7.51
C THR A 146 20.93 -5.34 -8.19
N GLY A 147 19.61 -5.50 -8.35
CA GLY A 147 18.98 -6.73 -8.82
C GLY A 147 19.06 -7.89 -7.83
N GLN A 148 19.35 -7.61 -6.55
CA GLN A 148 19.53 -8.63 -5.52
C GLN A 148 18.56 -8.41 -4.35
N SER A 149 18.26 -9.47 -3.61
CA SER A 149 17.53 -9.32 -2.35
C SER A 149 18.39 -8.63 -1.30
N VAL A 150 17.75 -7.86 -0.44
CA VAL A 150 18.38 -7.15 0.68
C VAL A 150 17.85 -7.71 1.99
N ARG A 151 18.73 -8.09 2.90
CA ARG A 151 18.38 -8.43 4.28
C ARG A 151 18.39 -7.18 5.16
N LEU A 152 17.46 -7.15 6.12
CA LEU A 152 17.22 -6.07 7.07
C LEU A 152 17.62 -6.49 8.48
#